data_c85d2a42e45648d29d6924530353395e
#
_entry.id   c85d2a42e45648d29d6924530353395e
#
_cell.length_a   1.000
_cell.length_b   1.000
_cell.length_c   1.000
_cell.angle_alpha   90.00
_cell.angle_beta   90.00
_cell.angle_gamma   90.00
#
_symmetry.space_group_name_H-M   'P 1'
#
loop_
_entity.id
_entity.type
_entity.pdbx_description
1 polymer ?
#
loop_
_entity_poly.entity_id
_entity_poly.type
_entity_poly.pdbx_seq_one_letter_code
_entity_poly.pdbx_strand_id
1 'polypeptide(L)'
;MLEKNYKFLLWIYIFWFLGSVLLVSLHIILPELTAVQSLFLVFTGVFAAVFFIMQYGKWLGSAITLLIFVVSTCIEWMQLSYTDEYIGSTLGGSVYGIPITMGFIWVGMVAGTHIIAREITLKINIDWIRGGIYSFIAATMVMIFEVLIEPITMQSKQLYITQNGFTILQLSDFINWWLLGLILHLMIYFILSLTDSWERLKYPDLKSEIVIVYWIIIAFFVFLSFYLDLWTSIAIIIVSNIIFTACYFFSLEKEAQPKKKSE
;
A
#
# COMPACT_ATOMS: atom_id res chain seq x y z
N MET A 1 -8.10 -13.85 -21.57
CA MET A 1 -9.42 -13.40 -21.01
C MET A 1 -9.27 -12.77 -19.62
N LEU A 2 -8.60 -13.42 -18.66
CA LEU A 2 -8.43 -12.91 -17.27
C LEU A 2 -7.71 -11.57 -17.20
N GLU A 3 -6.58 -11.40 -17.91
CA GLU A 3 -5.84 -10.12 -17.95
C GLU A 3 -6.71 -8.97 -18.49
N LYS A 4 -7.48 -9.22 -19.53
CA LYS A 4 -8.38 -8.22 -20.11
C LYS A 4 -9.44 -7.78 -19.10
N ASN A 5 -9.99 -8.74 -18.34
CA ASN A 5 -10.96 -8.44 -17.28
C ASN A 5 -10.31 -7.64 -16.13
N TYR A 6 -9.08 -7.99 -15.76
CA TYR A 6 -8.33 -7.25 -14.73
C TYR A 6 -8.07 -5.80 -15.15
N LYS A 7 -7.61 -5.58 -16.38
CA LYS A 7 -7.42 -4.23 -16.94
C LYS A 7 -8.74 -3.44 -17.02
N PHE A 8 -9.83 -4.10 -17.35
CA PHE A 8 -11.16 -3.48 -17.34
C PHE A 8 -11.57 -3.04 -15.91
N LEU A 9 -11.35 -3.89 -14.91
CA LEU A 9 -11.58 -3.54 -13.51
C LEU A 9 -10.71 -2.35 -13.06
N LEU A 10 -9.45 -2.28 -13.54
CA LEU A 10 -8.58 -1.12 -13.28
C LEU A 10 -9.18 0.17 -13.82
N TRP A 11 -9.73 0.17 -15.02
CA TRP A 11 -10.39 1.34 -15.58
C TRP A 11 -11.60 1.78 -14.77
N ILE A 12 -12.43 0.83 -14.28
CA ILE A 12 -13.53 1.12 -13.38
C ILE A 12 -13.02 1.75 -12.08
N TYR A 13 -11.94 1.23 -11.53
CA TYR A 13 -11.32 1.74 -10.31
C TYR A 13 -10.77 3.18 -10.49
N ILE A 14 -10.07 3.43 -11.60
CA ILE A 14 -9.59 4.78 -11.97
C ILE A 14 -10.75 5.75 -12.13
N PHE A 15 -11.80 5.33 -12.84
CA PHE A 15 -13.00 6.16 -13.04
C PHE A 15 -13.69 6.51 -11.72
N TRP A 16 -13.79 5.53 -10.82
CA TRP A 16 -14.32 5.74 -9.47
C TRP A 16 -13.49 6.74 -8.68
N PHE A 17 -12.16 6.61 -8.72
CA PHE A 17 -11.25 7.53 -8.05
C PHE A 17 -11.39 8.95 -8.58
N LEU A 18 -11.32 9.14 -9.89
CA LEU A 18 -11.46 10.46 -10.52
C LEU A 18 -12.83 11.08 -10.26
N GLY A 19 -13.89 10.29 -10.33
CA GLY A 19 -15.23 10.71 -9.99
C GLY A 19 -15.37 11.17 -8.55
N SER A 20 -14.78 10.43 -7.61
CA SER A 20 -14.78 10.78 -6.19
C SER A 20 -14.01 12.08 -5.91
N VAL A 21 -12.83 12.24 -6.51
CA VAL A 21 -12.05 13.48 -6.42
C VAL A 21 -12.83 14.67 -6.97
N LEU A 22 -13.48 14.51 -8.12
CA LEU A 22 -14.30 15.56 -8.74
C LEU A 22 -15.48 15.97 -7.84
N LEU A 23 -16.22 14.98 -7.31
CA LEU A 23 -17.38 15.24 -6.46
C LEU A 23 -17.00 15.95 -5.16
N VAL A 24 -15.89 15.59 -4.56
CA VAL A 24 -15.36 16.27 -3.36
C VAL A 24 -14.89 17.68 -3.74
N SER A 25 -14.17 17.86 -4.84
CA SER A 25 -13.68 19.17 -5.29
C SER A 25 -14.81 20.16 -5.63
N LEU A 26 -15.94 19.65 -6.09
CA LEU A 26 -17.15 20.45 -6.37
C LEU A 26 -18.02 20.67 -5.13
N HIS A 27 -17.58 20.22 -3.95
CA HIS A 27 -18.36 20.28 -2.70
C HIS A 27 -19.74 19.60 -2.78
N ILE A 28 -19.92 18.65 -3.70
CA ILE A 28 -21.15 17.85 -3.81
C ILE A 28 -21.16 16.76 -2.74
N ILE A 29 -20.00 16.20 -2.44
CA ILE A 29 -19.78 15.23 -1.38
C ILE A 29 -18.80 15.85 -0.38
N LEU A 30 -19.14 15.77 0.92
CA LEU A 30 -18.25 16.24 1.95
C LEU A 30 -17.05 15.29 2.08
N PRO A 31 -15.83 15.82 2.33
CA PRO A 31 -14.63 14.99 2.56
C PRO A 31 -14.80 13.96 3.71
N GLU A 32 -15.74 14.24 4.61
CA GLU A 32 -16.06 13.45 5.80
C GLU A 32 -16.97 12.23 5.52
N LEU A 33 -17.38 12.02 4.27
CA LEU A 33 -18.24 10.87 3.93
C LEU A 33 -17.49 9.55 3.99
N THR A 34 -17.40 9.03 5.21
CA THR A 34 -16.71 7.79 5.59
C THR A 34 -17.08 6.58 4.74
N ALA A 35 -18.36 6.48 4.28
CA ALA A 35 -18.83 5.36 3.47
C ALA A 35 -18.18 5.32 2.06
N VAL A 36 -18.02 6.47 1.40
CA VAL A 36 -17.41 6.53 0.06
C VAL A 36 -15.92 6.25 0.13
N GLN A 37 -15.25 6.79 1.14
CA GLN A 37 -13.84 6.51 1.40
C GLN A 37 -13.63 5.03 1.74
N SER A 38 -14.47 4.46 2.59
CA SER A 38 -14.42 3.03 2.94
C SER A 38 -14.55 2.13 1.73
N LEU A 39 -15.49 2.42 0.83
CA LEU A 39 -15.67 1.66 -0.41
C LEU A 39 -14.43 1.71 -1.28
N PHE A 40 -13.83 2.90 -1.46
CA PHE A 40 -12.60 3.04 -2.23
C PHE A 40 -11.47 2.16 -1.66
N LEU A 41 -11.29 2.18 -0.35
CA LEU A 41 -10.25 1.40 0.33
C LEU A 41 -10.51 -0.11 0.25
N VAL A 42 -11.77 -0.54 0.38
CA VAL A 42 -12.16 -1.94 0.20
C VAL A 42 -11.90 -2.40 -1.24
N PHE A 43 -12.29 -1.61 -2.23
CA PHE A 43 -12.01 -1.94 -3.64
C PHE A 43 -10.52 -2.04 -3.92
N THR A 44 -9.71 -1.18 -3.33
CA THR A 44 -8.25 -1.23 -3.43
C THR A 44 -7.71 -2.59 -2.96
N GLY A 45 -8.13 -3.03 -1.77
CA GLY A 45 -7.71 -4.33 -1.23
C GLY A 45 -8.22 -5.51 -2.04
N VAL A 46 -9.47 -5.46 -2.50
CA VAL A 46 -10.03 -6.51 -3.38
C VAL A 46 -9.25 -6.58 -4.70
N PHE A 47 -8.92 -5.44 -5.30
CA PHE A 47 -8.13 -5.38 -6.52
C PHE A 47 -6.75 -6.01 -6.34
N ALA A 48 -6.08 -5.69 -5.24
CA ALA A 48 -4.79 -6.27 -4.87
C ALA A 48 -4.89 -7.77 -4.54
N ALA A 49 -5.98 -8.21 -3.92
CA ALA A 49 -6.25 -9.64 -3.68
C ALA A 49 -6.36 -10.42 -4.99
N VAL A 50 -7.11 -9.88 -5.97
CA VAL A 50 -7.21 -10.47 -7.30
C VAL A 50 -5.85 -10.52 -7.99
N PHE A 51 -5.01 -9.48 -7.83
CA PHE A 51 -3.65 -9.48 -8.33
C PHE A 51 -2.82 -10.64 -7.74
N PHE A 52 -2.79 -10.81 -6.42
CA PHE A 52 -2.05 -11.91 -5.79
C PHE A 52 -2.56 -13.29 -6.27
N ILE A 53 -3.88 -13.48 -6.38
CA ILE A 53 -4.49 -14.71 -6.86
C ILE A 53 -4.10 -14.99 -8.32
N MET A 54 -4.06 -13.97 -9.17
CA MET A 54 -3.64 -14.12 -10.55
C MET A 54 -2.15 -14.45 -10.66
N GLN A 55 -1.29 -13.78 -9.91
CA GLN A 55 0.16 -13.98 -9.99
C GLN A 55 0.61 -15.32 -9.42
N TYR A 56 0.07 -15.71 -8.27
CA TYR A 56 0.57 -16.85 -7.50
C TYR A 56 -0.41 -18.04 -7.46
N GLY A 57 -1.57 -17.90 -8.10
CA GLY A 57 -2.61 -18.93 -8.12
C GLY A 57 -3.57 -18.85 -6.94
N LYS A 58 -4.67 -19.62 -7.05
CA LYS A 58 -5.81 -19.51 -6.12
C LYS A 58 -5.39 -19.72 -4.66
N TRP A 59 -4.64 -20.76 -4.37
CA TRP A 59 -4.31 -21.13 -2.99
C TRP A 59 -3.24 -20.20 -2.41
N LEU A 60 -2.12 -20.04 -3.11
CA LEU A 60 -1.00 -19.24 -2.61
C LEU A 60 -1.34 -17.74 -2.57
N GLY A 61 -1.95 -17.22 -3.64
CA GLY A 61 -2.38 -15.82 -3.68
C GLY A 61 -3.43 -15.48 -2.64
N SER A 62 -4.41 -16.38 -2.39
CA SER A 62 -5.40 -16.20 -1.32
C SER A 62 -4.76 -16.29 0.07
N ALA A 63 -3.80 -17.21 0.26
CA ALA A 63 -3.09 -17.33 1.53
C ALA A 63 -2.27 -16.07 1.85
N ILE A 64 -1.55 -15.51 0.86
CA ILE A 64 -0.81 -14.25 1.02
C ILE A 64 -1.77 -13.09 1.34
N THR A 65 -2.86 -12.98 0.61
CA THR A 65 -3.88 -11.94 0.84
C THR A 65 -4.46 -12.03 2.25
N LEU A 66 -4.86 -13.23 2.67
CA LEU A 66 -5.43 -13.47 3.99
C LEU A 66 -4.42 -13.20 5.11
N LEU A 67 -3.18 -13.61 4.91
CA LEU A 67 -2.07 -13.32 5.83
C LEU A 67 -1.94 -11.81 6.07
N ILE A 68 -1.83 -11.03 4.99
CA ILE A 68 -1.69 -9.58 5.09
C ILE A 68 -2.90 -9.00 5.81
N PHE A 69 -4.11 -9.34 5.36
CA PHE A 69 -5.35 -8.83 5.90
C PHE A 69 -5.52 -9.12 7.39
N VAL A 70 -5.34 -10.38 7.79
CA VAL A 70 -5.55 -10.79 9.19
C VAL A 70 -4.48 -10.20 10.10
N VAL A 71 -3.20 -10.31 9.73
CA VAL A 71 -2.10 -9.83 10.57
C VAL A 71 -2.20 -8.33 10.77
N SER A 72 -2.40 -7.55 9.70
CA SER A 72 -2.53 -6.09 9.81
C SER A 72 -3.76 -5.68 10.61
N THR A 73 -4.93 -6.29 10.32
CA THR A 73 -6.17 -5.99 11.06
C THR A 73 -6.05 -6.31 12.55
N CYS A 74 -5.42 -7.44 12.90
CA CYS A 74 -5.21 -7.80 14.30
C CYS A 74 -4.29 -6.83 15.03
N ILE A 75 -3.20 -6.40 14.39
CA ILE A 75 -2.26 -5.44 14.99
C ILE A 75 -2.91 -4.07 15.16
N GLU A 76 -3.63 -3.58 14.15
CA GLU A 76 -4.41 -2.34 14.25
C GLU A 76 -5.44 -2.40 15.37
N TRP A 77 -6.18 -3.51 15.45
CA TRP A 77 -7.15 -3.70 16.52
C TRP A 77 -6.50 -3.73 17.92
N MET A 78 -5.35 -4.37 18.05
CA MET A 78 -4.60 -4.38 19.31
C MET A 78 -4.14 -2.97 19.69
N GLN A 79 -3.58 -2.19 18.76
CA GLN A 79 -3.16 -0.81 19.03
C GLN A 79 -4.33 0.04 19.51
N LEU A 80 -5.48 -0.04 18.84
CA LEU A 80 -6.69 0.66 19.25
C LEU A 80 -7.20 0.25 20.64
N SER A 81 -7.02 -1.01 21.02
CA SER A 81 -7.45 -1.51 22.32
C SER A 81 -6.57 -1.06 23.48
N TYR A 82 -5.30 -0.74 23.21
CA TYR A 82 -4.35 -0.25 24.23
C TYR A 82 -4.43 1.25 24.47
N THR A 83 -4.92 2.02 23.49
CA THR A 83 -4.93 3.50 23.59
C THR A 83 -6.17 4.07 24.22
N ASP A 84 -7.17 3.25 24.64
CA ASP A 84 -8.52 3.66 25.08
C ASP A 84 -9.19 4.66 24.10
N GLU A 85 -8.56 4.90 22.97
CA GLU A 85 -9.09 5.70 21.91
C GLU A 85 -10.11 4.90 21.12
N TYR A 86 -11.37 5.04 21.49
CA TYR A 86 -12.47 4.59 20.64
C TYR A 86 -12.45 5.46 19.38
N ILE A 87 -11.65 5.04 18.43
CA ILE A 87 -11.58 5.68 17.13
C ILE A 87 -12.89 5.36 16.41
N GLY A 88 -13.87 6.20 16.61
CA GLY A 88 -14.98 6.29 15.68
C GLY A 88 -14.36 6.45 14.28
N SER A 89 -14.51 5.41 13.48
CA SER A 89 -13.92 5.17 12.17
C SER A 89 -13.83 6.40 11.27
N THR A 90 -12.73 7.11 11.32
CA THR A 90 -12.48 8.22 10.41
C THR A 90 -11.98 7.77 9.03
N LEU A 91 -11.39 6.58 8.94
CA LEU A 91 -10.90 6.00 7.68
C LEU A 91 -11.68 4.75 7.24
N GLY A 92 -12.93 4.60 7.64
CA GLY A 92 -13.73 3.51 7.11
C GLY A 92 -14.49 2.70 8.15
N GLY A 93 -15.24 1.71 7.67
CA GLY A 93 -16.11 0.88 8.48
C GLY A 93 -15.36 -0.01 9.46
N SER A 94 -15.75 0.04 10.73
CA SER A 94 -15.40 -0.97 11.72
C SER A 94 -16.57 -1.92 11.92
N VAL A 95 -16.26 -3.20 12.17
CA VAL A 95 -17.24 -4.21 12.56
C VAL A 95 -16.87 -4.69 13.95
N TYR A 96 -17.73 -4.44 14.94
CA TYR A 96 -17.47 -4.70 16.36
C TYR A 96 -16.17 -4.05 16.87
N GLY A 97 -15.86 -2.82 16.42
CA GLY A 97 -14.63 -2.13 16.79
C GLY A 97 -13.37 -2.58 16.05
N ILE A 98 -13.47 -3.56 15.15
CA ILE A 98 -12.35 -4.05 14.35
C ILE A 98 -12.27 -3.23 13.08
N PRO A 99 -11.15 -2.56 12.79
CA PRO A 99 -11.00 -1.68 11.62
C PRO A 99 -10.76 -2.49 10.33
N ILE A 100 -11.80 -3.13 9.81
CA ILE A 100 -11.71 -4.03 8.65
C ILE A 100 -11.18 -3.30 7.42
N THR A 101 -11.53 -2.04 7.25
CA THR A 101 -11.08 -1.22 6.10
C THR A 101 -9.56 -1.07 6.07
N MET A 102 -8.92 -0.99 7.24
CA MET A 102 -7.47 -0.92 7.35
C MET A 102 -6.80 -2.17 6.79
N GLY A 103 -7.37 -3.36 7.05
CA GLY A 103 -6.87 -4.60 6.46
C GLY A 103 -6.86 -4.56 4.92
N PHE A 104 -7.89 -3.99 4.30
CA PHE A 104 -7.93 -3.82 2.83
C PHE A 104 -6.88 -2.82 2.33
N ILE A 105 -6.65 -1.71 3.05
CA ILE A 105 -5.57 -0.75 2.72
C ILE A 105 -4.23 -1.47 2.75
N TRP A 106 -3.96 -2.25 3.80
CA TRP A 106 -2.74 -3.02 3.92
C TRP A 106 -2.51 -3.98 2.77
N VAL A 107 -3.55 -4.70 2.33
CA VAL A 107 -3.45 -5.59 1.16
C VAL A 107 -3.05 -4.80 -0.08
N GLY A 108 -3.66 -3.64 -0.32
CA GLY A 108 -3.36 -2.77 -1.45
C GLY A 108 -1.93 -2.22 -1.42
N MET A 109 -1.51 -1.70 -0.28
CA MET A 109 -0.17 -1.15 -0.08
C MET A 109 0.91 -2.21 -0.23
N VAL A 110 0.74 -3.35 0.45
CA VAL A 110 1.71 -4.45 0.40
C VAL A 110 1.83 -5.02 -1.00
N ALA A 111 0.76 -5.08 -1.79
CA ALA A 111 0.84 -5.54 -3.17
C ALA A 111 1.69 -4.62 -4.05
N GLY A 112 1.52 -3.30 -3.93
CA GLY A 112 2.30 -2.31 -4.68
C GLY A 112 3.77 -2.29 -4.26
N THR A 113 4.04 -2.19 -2.95
CA THR A 113 5.39 -2.19 -2.40
C THR A 113 6.12 -3.51 -2.65
N HIS A 114 5.40 -4.64 -2.62
CA HIS A 114 5.93 -5.95 -2.98
C HIS A 114 6.50 -5.96 -4.40
N ILE A 115 5.73 -5.52 -5.39
CA ILE A 115 6.20 -5.53 -6.78
C ILE A 115 7.36 -4.57 -7.00
N ILE A 116 7.28 -3.35 -6.47
CA ILE A 116 8.36 -2.35 -6.62
C ILE A 116 9.65 -2.87 -5.99
N ALA A 117 9.62 -3.32 -4.73
CA ALA A 117 10.79 -3.81 -4.03
C ALA A 117 11.33 -5.12 -4.62
N ARG A 118 10.43 -6.01 -5.09
CA ARG A 118 10.80 -7.26 -5.76
C ARG A 118 11.63 -6.98 -7.02
N GLU A 119 11.15 -6.12 -7.90
CA GLU A 119 11.85 -5.82 -9.16
C GLU A 119 13.20 -5.13 -8.91
N ILE A 120 13.31 -4.26 -7.90
CA ILE A 120 14.57 -3.61 -7.49
C ILE A 120 15.58 -4.66 -7.05
N THR A 121 15.14 -5.70 -6.34
CA THR A 121 16.02 -6.69 -5.69
C THR A 121 16.21 -7.98 -6.47
N LEU A 122 15.49 -8.18 -7.56
CA LEU A 122 15.45 -9.43 -8.32
C LEU A 122 16.84 -9.91 -8.78
N LYS A 123 17.77 -8.96 -9.02
CA LYS A 123 19.14 -9.25 -9.50
C LYS A 123 20.13 -9.63 -8.40
N ILE A 124 19.73 -9.61 -7.15
CA ILE A 124 20.59 -10.00 -6.03
C ILE A 124 20.66 -11.53 -6.00
N ASN A 125 21.85 -12.07 -6.22
CA ASN A 125 22.06 -13.52 -6.35
C ASN A 125 22.01 -14.28 -5.02
N ILE A 126 22.23 -13.59 -3.89
CA ILE A 126 22.28 -14.22 -2.57
C ILE A 126 20.90 -14.10 -1.92
N ASP A 127 20.21 -15.23 -1.75
CA ASP A 127 18.80 -15.27 -1.36
C ASP A 127 18.49 -14.56 -0.04
N TRP A 128 19.27 -14.79 1.02
CA TRP A 128 19.02 -14.14 2.31
C TRP A 128 19.27 -12.63 2.28
N ILE A 129 20.27 -12.16 1.49
CA ILE A 129 20.50 -10.72 1.27
C ILE A 129 19.35 -10.13 0.47
N ARG A 130 18.93 -10.81 -0.60
CA ARG A 130 17.80 -10.41 -1.42
C ARG A 130 16.53 -10.24 -0.58
N GLY A 131 16.20 -11.24 0.23
CA GLY A 131 15.05 -11.21 1.12
C GLY A 131 15.12 -10.07 2.15
N GLY A 132 16.29 -9.86 2.74
CA GLY A 132 16.51 -8.77 3.69
C GLY A 132 16.36 -7.38 3.05
N ILE A 133 17.01 -7.13 1.91
CA ILE A 133 16.94 -5.84 1.21
C ILE A 133 15.54 -5.59 0.66
N TYR A 134 14.89 -6.61 0.08
CA TYR A 134 13.51 -6.54 -0.38
C TYR A 134 12.58 -6.11 0.74
N SER A 135 12.62 -6.80 1.87
CA SER A 135 11.73 -6.51 2.99
C SER A 135 12.02 -5.15 3.62
N PHE A 136 13.29 -4.74 3.68
CA PHE A 136 13.69 -3.42 4.15
C PHE A 136 13.14 -2.30 3.26
N ILE A 137 13.29 -2.40 1.93
CA ILE A 137 12.78 -1.41 0.97
C ILE A 137 11.27 -1.33 1.08
N ALA A 138 10.58 -2.46 1.03
CA ALA A 138 9.12 -2.50 1.06
C ALA A 138 8.55 -1.98 2.39
N ALA A 139 9.15 -2.34 3.54
CA ALA A 139 8.78 -1.81 4.84
C ALA A 139 8.98 -0.29 4.94
N THR A 140 10.07 0.22 4.37
CA THR A 140 10.34 1.66 4.32
C THR A 140 9.29 2.40 3.50
N MET A 141 8.86 1.83 2.37
CA MET A 141 7.77 2.42 1.56
C MET A 141 6.44 2.46 2.33
N VAL A 142 6.12 1.40 3.10
CA VAL A 142 4.93 1.36 3.97
C VAL A 142 5.04 2.41 5.07
N MET A 143 6.19 2.51 5.75
CA MET A 143 6.42 3.49 6.82
C MET A 143 6.28 4.93 6.31
N ILE A 144 6.78 5.25 5.11
CA ILE A 144 6.65 6.58 4.51
C ILE A 144 5.19 6.94 4.28
N PHE A 145 4.33 5.96 3.99
CA PHE A 145 2.91 6.18 3.82
C PHE A 145 2.22 6.63 5.11
N GLU A 146 2.72 6.23 6.27
CA GLU A 146 2.22 6.65 7.58
C GLU A 146 2.35 8.16 7.80
N VAL A 147 3.33 8.80 7.18
CA VAL A 147 3.49 10.27 7.21
C VAL A 147 2.25 11.01 6.70
N LEU A 148 1.41 10.36 5.89
CA LEU A 148 0.11 10.92 5.45
C LEU A 148 -1.05 10.43 6.31
N ILE A 149 -1.11 9.15 6.63
CA ILE A 149 -2.27 8.55 7.29
C ILE A 149 -2.44 9.12 8.69
N GLU A 150 -1.38 9.16 9.48
CA GLU A 150 -1.47 9.57 10.88
C GLU A 150 -1.97 11.01 11.05
N PRO A 151 -1.43 12.05 10.37
CA PRO A 151 -1.97 13.39 10.48
C PRO A 151 -3.42 13.50 10.03
N ILE A 152 -3.82 12.76 8.99
CA ILE A 152 -5.22 12.74 8.52
C ILE A 152 -6.13 12.16 9.60
N THR A 153 -5.75 11.05 10.22
CA THR A 153 -6.53 10.43 11.28
C THR A 153 -6.62 11.28 12.53
N MET A 154 -5.52 11.91 12.93
CA MET A 154 -5.49 12.80 14.10
C MET A 154 -6.31 14.06 13.91
N GLN A 155 -6.24 14.69 12.74
CA GLN A 155 -6.97 15.91 12.44
C GLN A 155 -8.48 15.67 12.32
N SER A 156 -8.88 14.55 11.73
CA SER A 156 -10.29 14.16 11.66
C SER A 156 -10.91 13.87 13.03
N LYS A 157 -10.09 13.55 14.03
CA LYS A 157 -10.51 13.36 15.43
C LYS A 157 -10.53 14.63 16.27
N GLN A 158 -10.23 15.80 15.69
CA GLN A 158 -9.99 17.05 16.44
C GLN A 158 -8.91 16.91 17.53
N LEU A 159 -8.08 15.91 17.47
CA LEU A 159 -6.96 15.67 18.36
C LEU A 159 -5.74 16.47 17.87
N TYR A 160 -5.78 17.75 18.20
CA TYR A 160 -4.70 18.74 18.28
C TYR A 160 -3.47 18.75 17.44
N ILE A 161 -3.52 19.74 16.78
CA ILE A 161 -2.54 20.61 16.16
C ILE A 161 -1.72 21.33 17.24
N THR A 162 -0.47 20.98 17.41
CA THR A 162 0.50 21.91 17.95
C THR A 162 0.85 22.93 16.86
N GLN A 163 1.05 24.19 17.25
CA GLN A 163 1.19 25.39 16.42
C GLN A 163 2.25 25.34 15.28
N ASN A 164 2.96 24.24 15.11
CA ASN A 164 4.03 24.09 14.12
C ASN A 164 3.75 23.08 13.01
N GLY A 165 2.52 22.56 12.89
CA GLY A 165 2.16 21.64 11.78
C GLY A 165 2.84 20.28 11.78
N PHE A 166 3.80 20.05 12.65
CA PHE A 166 4.41 18.78 12.98
C PHE A 166 3.88 18.37 14.35
N THR A 167 2.79 17.66 14.38
CA THR A 167 2.51 16.78 15.52
C THR A 167 3.73 15.90 15.67
N ILE A 168 4.22 15.75 16.87
CA ILE A 168 5.28 14.78 17.15
C ILE A 168 4.66 13.42 16.83
N LEU A 169 4.79 13.02 15.58
CA LEU A 169 4.59 11.64 15.17
C LEU A 169 5.42 10.84 16.14
N GLN A 170 4.77 10.05 16.98
CA GLN A 170 5.52 9.32 17.99
C GLN A 170 6.44 8.39 17.23
N LEU A 171 7.73 8.51 17.43
CA LEU A 171 8.74 7.67 16.77
C LEU A 171 8.40 6.18 16.92
N SER A 172 7.71 5.82 18.01
CA SER A 172 7.15 4.48 18.25
C SER A 172 6.21 4.02 17.15
N ASP A 173 5.35 4.89 16.64
CA ASP A 173 4.32 4.50 15.66
C ASP A 173 4.95 4.23 14.30
N PHE A 174 5.91 5.06 13.88
CA PHE A 174 6.72 4.78 12.70
C PHE A 174 7.48 3.46 12.80
N ILE A 175 8.08 3.17 13.95
CA ILE A 175 8.80 1.93 14.15
C ILE A 175 7.84 0.74 14.09
N ASN A 176 6.65 0.85 14.70
CA ASN A 176 5.65 -0.21 14.70
C ASN A 176 5.15 -0.52 13.28
N TRP A 177 4.84 0.51 12.49
CA TRP A 177 4.43 0.35 11.09
C TRP A 177 5.55 -0.22 10.23
N TRP A 178 6.78 0.26 10.44
CA TRP A 178 7.94 -0.29 9.74
C TRP A 178 8.18 -1.75 10.08
N LEU A 179 8.09 -2.13 11.37
CA LEU A 179 8.24 -3.52 11.81
C LEU A 179 7.13 -4.42 11.24
N LEU A 180 5.88 -3.96 11.26
CA LEU A 180 4.78 -4.70 10.65
C LEU A 180 5.02 -4.90 9.16
N GLY A 181 5.38 -3.85 8.44
CA GLY A 181 5.74 -3.93 7.03
C GLY A 181 6.91 -4.89 6.78
N LEU A 182 7.95 -4.85 7.61
CA LEU A 182 9.11 -5.73 7.53
C LEU A 182 8.73 -7.21 7.71
N ILE A 183 7.94 -7.50 8.76
CA ILE A 183 7.49 -8.87 9.06
C ILE A 183 6.63 -9.41 7.92
N LEU A 184 5.66 -8.64 7.44
CA LEU A 184 4.79 -9.06 6.34
C LEU A 184 5.59 -9.38 5.08
N HIS A 185 6.53 -8.51 4.70
CA HIS A 185 7.33 -8.72 3.50
C HIS A 185 8.34 -9.86 3.66
N LEU A 186 8.92 -10.06 4.85
CA LEU A 186 9.75 -11.24 5.14
C LEU A 186 8.93 -12.53 5.01
N MET A 187 7.72 -12.56 5.54
CA MET A 187 6.83 -13.72 5.42
C MET A 187 6.45 -13.99 3.95
N ILE A 188 6.12 -12.95 3.18
CA ILE A 188 5.83 -13.09 1.74
C ILE A 188 7.05 -13.63 1.00
N TYR A 189 8.24 -13.05 1.25
CA TYR A 189 9.47 -13.53 0.63
C TYR A 189 9.73 -15.00 0.94
N PHE A 190 9.62 -15.39 2.20
CA PHE A 190 9.83 -16.76 2.65
C PHE A 190 8.84 -17.74 2.01
N ILE A 191 7.54 -17.41 2.00
CA ILE A 191 6.50 -18.22 1.38
C ILE A 191 6.75 -18.38 -0.13
N LEU A 192 7.08 -17.31 -0.84
CA LEU A 192 7.34 -17.35 -2.28
C LEU A 192 8.62 -18.10 -2.62
N SER A 193 9.65 -18.00 -1.77
CA SER A 193 10.90 -18.74 -1.94
C SER A 193 10.71 -20.23 -1.71
N LEU A 194 9.95 -20.64 -0.70
CA LEU A 194 9.65 -22.05 -0.41
C LEU A 194 8.80 -22.72 -1.53
N THR A 195 8.04 -21.93 -2.27
CA THR A 195 7.15 -22.40 -3.33
C THR A 195 7.73 -22.21 -4.73
N ASP A 196 8.99 -21.84 -4.86
CA ASP A 196 9.67 -21.50 -6.13
C ASP A 196 8.92 -20.44 -6.96
N SER A 197 8.09 -19.64 -6.29
CA SER A 197 7.23 -18.64 -6.91
C SER A 197 7.84 -17.23 -6.93
N TRP A 198 8.98 -17.03 -6.28
CA TRP A 198 9.63 -15.73 -6.18
C TRP A 198 10.07 -15.18 -7.53
N GLU A 199 10.71 -16.01 -8.36
CA GLU A 199 11.31 -15.56 -9.63
C GLU A 199 10.30 -15.46 -10.77
N ARG A 200 9.16 -16.13 -10.67
CA ARG A 200 8.20 -16.31 -11.78
C ARG A 200 6.85 -15.69 -11.45
N LEU A 201 6.55 -14.59 -12.12
CA LEU A 201 5.19 -14.07 -12.16
C LEU A 201 4.41 -14.74 -13.29
N LYS A 202 3.20 -15.16 -13.03
CA LYS A 202 2.34 -15.79 -14.03
C LYS A 202 1.86 -14.80 -15.10
N TYR A 203 1.66 -13.55 -14.70
CA TYR A 203 1.20 -12.45 -15.56
C TYR A 203 2.10 -11.22 -15.38
N PRO A 204 3.34 -11.23 -15.94
CA PRO A 204 4.31 -10.15 -15.74
C PRO A 204 3.82 -8.79 -16.25
N ASP A 205 2.94 -8.80 -17.27
CA ASP A 205 2.37 -7.56 -17.82
C ASP A 205 1.46 -6.81 -16.85
N LEU A 206 1.00 -7.47 -15.77
CA LEU A 206 0.16 -6.83 -14.75
C LEU A 206 0.97 -6.16 -13.63
N LYS A 207 2.30 -6.13 -13.72
CA LYS A 207 3.14 -5.41 -12.74
C LYS A 207 2.85 -3.92 -12.75
N SER A 208 2.69 -3.34 -13.92
CA SER A 208 2.37 -1.91 -14.07
C SER A 208 1.01 -1.55 -13.47
N GLU A 209 0.03 -2.41 -13.62
CA GLU A 209 -1.31 -2.15 -13.11
C GLU A 209 -1.36 -2.07 -11.59
N ILE A 210 -0.66 -2.95 -10.88
CA ILE A 210 -0.63 -2.87 -9.41
C ILE A 210 0.20 -1.69 -8.91
N VAL A 211 1.24 -1.28 -9.63
CA VAL A 211 1.97 -0.04 -9.35
C VAL A 211 1.08 1.19 -9.56
N ILE A 212 0.23 1.19 -10.59
CA ILE A 212 -0.78 2.25 -10.79
C ILE A 212 -1.76 2.29 -9.61
N VAL A 213 -2.27 1.13 -9.15
CA VAL A 213 -3.16 1.08 -7.97
C VAL A 213 -2.47 1.66 -6.74
N TYR A 214 -1.21 1.32 -6.50
CA TYR A 214 -0.41 1.88 -5.43
C TYR A 214 -0.31 3.42 -5.51
N TRP A 215 -0.06 3.98 -6.70
CA TRP A 215 -0.04 5.42 -6.90
C TRP A 215 -1.41 6.08 -6.75
N ILE A 216 -2.50 5.39 -7.07
CA ILE A 216 -3.87 5.88 -6.83
C ILE A 216 -4.16 5.95 -5.32
N ILE A 217 -3.68 4.98 -4.53
CA ILE A 217 -3.77 5.05 -3.05
C ILE A 217 -3.04 6.30 -2.55
N ILE A 218 -1.79 6.51 -2.98
CA ILE A 218 -1.01 7.69 -2.61
C ILE A 218 -1.74 8.97 -3.02
N ALA A 219 -2.22 9.05 -4.26
CA ALA A 219 -2.94 10.21 -4.76
C ALA A 219 -4.21 10.51 -3.97
N PHE A 220 -4.93 9.48 -3.52
CA PHE A 220 -6.10 9.64 -2.66
C PHE A 220 -5.75 10.29 -1.32
N PHE A 221 -4.70 9.80 -0.65
CA PHE A 221 -4.29 10.38 0.63
C PHE A 221 -3.60 11.75 0.48
N VAL A 222 -2.85 11.97 -0.60
CA VAL A 222 -2.34 13.30 -0.97
C VAL A 222 -3.48 14.29 -1.18
N PHE A 223 -4.53 13.87 -1.87
CA PHE A 223 -5.72 14.69 -2.06
C PHE A 223 -6.40 15.08 -0.75
N LEU A 224 -6.57 14.13 0.18
CA LEU A 224 -7.10 14.42 1.52
C LEU A 224 -6.16 15.35 2.30
N SER A 225 -4.85 15.12 2.25
CA SER A 225 -3.83 15.94 2.92
C SER A 225 -3.81 17.38 2.40
N PHE A 226 -4.17 17.60 1.14
CA PHE A 226 -4.28 18.92 0.55
C PHE A 226 -5.38 19.76 1.22
N TYR A 227 -6.52 19.15 1.55
CA TYR A 227 -7.59 19.83 2.29
C TYR A 227 -7.24 20.12 3.75
N LEU A 228 -6.21 19.48 4.27
CA LEU A 228 -5.76 19.58 5.64
C LEU A 228 -4.46 20.42 5.77
N ASP A 229 -4.03 21.08 4.68
CA ASP A 229 -2.79 21.88 4.61
C ASP A 229 -1.51 21.15 5.04
N LEU A 230 -1.43 19.83 4.83
CA LEU A 230 -0.31 18.97 5.24
C LEU A 230 0.83 18.96 4.18
N TRP A 231 1.31 20.12 3.78
CA TRP A 231 2.25 20.30 2.67
C TRP A 231 3.57 19.54 2.84
N THR A 232 4.10 19.50 4.06
CA THR A 232 5.36 18.78 4.35
C THR A 232 5.19 17.27 4.15
N SER A 233 4.10 16.69 4.64
CA SER A 233 3.78 15.27 4.46
C SER A 233 3.60 14.93 2.99
N ILE A 234 2.89 15.78 2.24
CA ILE A 234 2.72 15.64 0.79
C ILE A 234 4.08 15.63 0.08
N ALA A 235 4.97 16.57 0.40
CA ALA A 235 6.29 16.64 -0.22
C ALA A 235 7.14 15.39 0.07
N ILE A 236 7.18 14.93 1.31
CA ILE A 236 7.94 13.74 1.73
C ILE A 236 7.46 12.52 0.96
N ILE A 237 6.15 12.26 0.92
CA ILE A 237 5.64 11.04 0.30
C ILE A 237 5.82 11.05 -1.23
N ILE A 238 5.57 12.18 -1.89
CA ILE A 238 5.72 12.30 -3.33
C ILE A 238 7.19 12.08 -3.72
N VAL A 239 8.13 12.80 -3.09
CA VAL A 239 9.56 12.69 -3.41
C VAL A 239 10.07 11.27 -3.17
N SER A 240 9.76 10.68 -2.01
CA SER A 240 10.20 9.33 -1.67
C SER A 240 9.65 8.29 -2.66
N ASN A 241 8.37 8.35 -3.00
CA ASN A 241 7.77 7.39 -3.91
C ASN A 241 8.23 7.57 -5.36
N ILE A 242 8.54 8.78 -5.80
CA ILE A 242 9.20 9.03 -7.10
C ILE A 242 10.55 8.32 -7.13
N ILE A 243 11.36 8.42 -6.07
CA ILE A 243 12.66 7.76 -5.99
C ILE A 243 12.52 6.24 -6.11
N PHE A 244 11.64 5.60 -5.32
CA PHE A 244 11.43 4.15 -5.40
C PHE A 244 10.89 3.71 -6.76
N THR A 245 9.96 4.47 -7.33
CA THR A 245 9.40 4.17 -8.65
C THR A 245 10.43 4.36 -9.76
N ALA A 246 11.30 5.37 -9.67
CA ALA A 246 12.42 5.52 -10.59
C ALA A 246 13.38 4.32 -10.50
N CYS A 247 13.75 3.88 -9.31
CA CYS A 247 14.56 2.67 -9.12
C CYS A 247 13.90 1.43 -9.74
N TYR A 248 12.57 1.29 -9.60
CA TYR A 248 11.80 0.23 -10.22
C TYR A 248 11.92 0.27 -11.76
N PHE A 249 11.71 1.42 -12.41
CA PHE A 249 11.84 1.53 -13.86
C PHE A 249 13.25 1.28 -14.35
N PHE A 250 14.28 1.78 -13.65
CA PHE A 250 15.68 1.48 -13.99
C PHE A 250 16.00 -0.02 -13.89
N SER A 251 15.37 -0.74 -12.99
CA SER A 251 15.56 -2.20 -12.90
C SER A 251 14.94 -2.94 -14.09
N LEU A 252 13.77 -2.49 -14.56
CA LEU A 252 13.11 -3.06 -15.75
C LEU A 252 13.87 -2.81 -17.05
N GLU A 253 14.40 -1.60 -17.26
CA GLU A 253 15.18 -1.28 -18.46
C GLU A 253 16.43 -2.18 -18.58
N LYS A 254 17.09 -2.48 -17.47
CA LYS A 254 18.22 -3.41 -17.44
C LYS A 254 17.83 -4.86 -17.77
N GLU A 255 16.58 -5.26 -17.59
CA GLU A 255 16.09 -6.56 -18.04
C GLU A 255 15.87 -6.62 -19.56
N ALA A 256 15.43 -5.51 -20.14
CA ALA A 256 15.14 -5.43 -21.58
C ALA A 256 16.41 -5.39 -22.46
N GLN A 257 17.59 -5.07 -21.91
CA GLN A 257 18.84 -5.09 -22.67
C GLN A 257 19.34 -6.52 -22.85
N PRO A 258 19.51 -7.01 -24.13
CA PRO A 258 20.07 -8.32 -24.38
C PRO A 258 21.46 -8.41 -23.75
N LYS A 259 21.73 -9.48 -22.98
CA LYS A 259 23.09 -9.78 -22.50
C LYS A 259 24.01 -9.75 -23.70
N LYS A 260 24.86 -8.71 -23.84
CA LYS A 260 25.97 -8.72 -24.77
C LYS A 260 26.73 -10.01 -24.52
N LYS A 261 26.71 -10.95 -25.48
CA LYS A 261 27.58 -12.12 -25.45
C LYS A 261 28.99 -11.58 -25.32
N SER A 262 29.63 -11.84 -24.18
CA SER A 262 31.07 -11.72 -24.05
C SER A 262 31.68 -12.77 -24.99
N GLU A 263 32.13 -12.32 -26.16
CA GLU A 263 33.06 -13.08 -26.98
C GLU A 263 34.39 -13.26 -26.28
#